data_a46476bdcffd740760e0e9d5c6f69669
#
_entry.id   a46476bdcffd740760e0e9d5c6f69669
#
_cell.length_a   1.000
_cell.length_b   1.000
_cell.length_c   1.000
_cell.angle_alpha   90.00
_cell.angle_beta   90.00
_cell.angle_gamma   90.00
#
_symmetry.space_group_name_H-M   'P 1'
#
loop_
_entity.id
_entity.type
_entity.pdbx_description
1 polymer ?
#
loop_
_entity_poly.entity_id
_entity_poly.type
_entity_poly.pdbx_seq_one_letter_code
_entity_poly.pdbx_strand_id
1 'polypeptide(L)' 'MKDEIRKMLEDILPLVNFDSDFLFAELDSLDIAAILMTLSDAYGVSLEPEDVTPRNFKDLDSLAEMIKTKIADKYGK' A
#
# COMPACT_ATOMS: atom_id res chain seq x y z
N MET A 1 1.90 -1.58 -12.12
CA MET A 1 2.12 -1.25 -10.69
C MET A 1 1.27 -2.08 -9.74
N LYS A 2 -0.02 -2.20 -9.98
CA LYS A 2 -0.92 -2.96 -9.11
C LYS A 2 -0.47 -4.41 -8.89
N ASP A 3 -0.08 -5.10 -9.97
CA ASP A 3 0.34 -6.49 -9.89
C ASP A 3 1.65 -6.65 -9.12
N GLU A 4 2.55 -5.71 -9.24
CA GLU A 4 3.80 -5.70 -8.48
C GLU A 4 3.52 -5.53 -6.99
N ILE A 5 2.61 -4.60 -6.66
CA ILE A 5 2.22 -4.35 -5.28
C ILE A 5 1.59 -5.61 -4.69
N ARG A 6 0.66 -6.24 -5.41
CA ARG A 6 0.02 -7.48 -4.99
C ARG A 6 1.06 -8.54 -4.66
N LYS A 7 2.01 -8.75 -5.56
CA LYS A 7 3.01 -9.78 -5.41
C LYS A 7 3.89 -9.55 -4.20
N MET A 8 4.35 -8.32 -4.02
CA MET A 8 5.16 -7.95 -2.86
C MET A 8 4.42 -8.16 -1.56
N LEU A 9 3.16 -7.74 -1.51
CA LEU A 9 2.38 -7.83 -0.29
C LEU A 9 1.96 -9.27 0.02
N GLU A 10 1.65 -10.07 -0.99
CA GLU A 10 1.35 -11.49 -0.80
C GLU A 10 2.55 -12.25 -0.25
N ASP A 11 3.76 -11.84 -0.63
CA ASP A 11 4.98 -12.47 -0.12
C ASP A 11 5.18 -12.22 1.37
N ILE A 12 4.84 -11.03 1.86
CA ILE A 12 5.06 -10.68 3.27
C ILE A 12 3.84 -10.98 4.15
N LEU A 13 2.64 -11.01 3.56
CA LEU A 13 1.38 -11.20 4.28
C LEU A 13 0.52 -12.23 3.53
N PRO A 14 0.95 -13.50 3.51
CA PRO A 14 0.30 -14.51 2.67
C PRO A 14 -1.13 -14.86 3.09
N LEU A 15 -1.54 -14.51 4.31
CA LEU A 15 -2.88 -14.83 4.81
C LEU A 15 -3.89 -13.71 4.56
N VAL A 16 -3.44 -12.55 4.09
CA VAL A 16 -4.34 -11.43 3.80
C VAL A 16 -4.94 -11.60 2.40
N ASN A 17 -6.25 -11.35 2.28
CA ASN A 17 -6.92 -11.36 1.00
C ASN A 17 -6.79 -9.99 0.33
N PHE A 18 -5.79 -9.83 -0.55
CA PHE A 18 -5.55 -8.55 -1.23
C PHE A 18 -6.53 -8.26 -2.36
N ASP A 19 -7.42 -9.20 -2.68
CA ASP A 19 -8.49 -8.97 -3.66
C ASP A 19 -9.76 -8.42 -3.02
N SER A 20 -9.78 -8.26 -1.71
CA SER A 20 -10.93 -7.72 -0.99
C SER A 20 -11.22 -6.29 -1.41
N ASP A 21 -12.51 -5.94 -1.52
CA ASP A 21 -12.96 -4.57 -1.75
C ASP A 21 -12.90 -3.73 -0.48
N PHE A 22 -12.61 -4.37 0.66
CA PHE A 22 -12.50 -3.72 1.96
C PHE A 22 -11.19 -4.13 2.62
N LEU A 23 -10.09 -3.93 1.89
CA LEU A 23 -8.76 -4.36 2.31
C LEU A 23 -8.38 -3.81 3.69
N PHE A 24 -8.74 -2.56 3.96
CA PHE A 24 -8.42 -1.93 5.24
C PHE A 24 -8.93 -2.75 6.44
N ALA A 25 -10.09 -3.39 6.29
CA ALA A 25 -10.67 -4.23 7.34
C ALA A 25 -9.96 -5.56 7.53
N GLU A 26 -9.16 -5.98 6.53
CA GLU A 26 -8.39 -7.22 6.58
C GLU A 26 -7.06 -7.05 7.32
N LEU A 27 -6.66 -5.81 7.60
CA LEU A 27 -5.32 -5.50 8.09
C LEU A 27 -5.33 -5.09 9.56
N ASP A 28 -4.33 -5.56 10.31
CA ASP A 28 -4.07 -5.06 11.66
C ASP A 28 -2.89 -4.07 11.62
N SER A 29 -2.50 -3.56 12.80
CA SER A 29 -1.44 -2.54 12.89
C SER A 29 -0.09 -3.05 12.39
N LEU A 30 0.22 -4.32 12.63
CA LEU A 30 1.47 -4.90 12.18
C LEU A 30 1.47 -5.08 10.67
N ASP A 31 0.33 -5.48 10.10
CA ASP A 31 0.17 -5.61 8.65
C ASP A 31 0.37 -4.26 7.97
N ILE A 32 -0.25 -3.22 8.52
CA ILE A 32 -0.16 -1.86 7.99
C ILE A 32 1.29 -1.37 8.03
N ALA A 33 1.98 -1.57 9.16
CA ALA A 33 3.38 -1.17 9.29
C ALA A 33 4.26 -1.88 8.25
N ALA A 34 4.03 -3.18 8.04
CA ALA A 34 4.78 -3.95 7.04
C ALA A 34 4.53 -3.42 5.63
N ILE A 35 3.28 -3.08 5.31
CA ILE A 35 2.92 -2.52 4.00
C ILE A 35 3.61 -1.17 3.78
N LEU A 36 3.54 -0.28 4.76
CA LEU A 36 4.17 1.04 4.65
C LEU A 36 5.67 0.90 4.39
N MET A 37 6.35 0.05 5.15
CA MET A 37 7.78 -0.16 5.01
C MET A 37 8.13 -0.76 3.64
N THR A 38 7.41 -1.80 3.25
CA THR A 38 7.68 -2.51 2.00
C THR A 38 7.50 -1.60 0.79
N LEU A 39 6.38 -0.89 0.74
CA LEU A 39 6.09 -0.02 -0.41
C LEU A 39 6.98 1.22 -0.42
N SER A 40 7.31 1.77 0.74
CA SER A 40 8.24 2.90 0.83
C SER A 40 9.61 2.52 0.25
N ASP A 41 10.13 1.36 0.61
CA ASP A 41 11.41 0.88 0.12
C ASP A 41 11.35 0.56 -1.37
N ALA A 42 10.29 -0.12 -1.81
CA ALA A 42 10.17 -0.57 -3.19
C ALA A 42 10.10 0.58 -4.19
N TYR A 43 9.42 1.65 -3.82
CA TYR A 43 9.16 2.77 -4.73
C TYR A 43 9.94 4.04 -4.38
N GLY A 44 10.75 3.99 -3.34
CA GLY A 44 11.58 5.13 -2.95
C GLY A 44 10.76 6.34 -2.52
N VAL A 45 9.62 6.12 -1.88
CA VAL A 45 8.74 7.18 -1.40
C VAL A 45 8.62 7.09 0.11
N SER A 46 8.12 8.15 0.73
CA SER A 46 7.93 8.20 2.18
C SER A 46 6.44 8.08 2.49
N LEU A 47 6.02 6.87 2.84
CA LEU A 47 4.64 6.64 3.29
C LEU A 47 4.59 6.86 4.81
N GLU A 48 3.64 7.67 5.22
CA GLU A 48 3.52 8.14 6.61
C GLU A 48 2.27 7.57 7.26
N PRO A 49 2.19 7.56 8.60
CA PRO A 49 0.96 7.12 9.28
C PRO A 49 -0.29 7.87 8.82
N GLU A 50 -0.15 9.14 8.45
CA GLU A 50 -1.28 9.95 7.94
C GLU A 50 -1.84 9.43 6.63
N ASP A 51 -1.05 8.66 5.87
CA ASP A 51 -1.50 8.08 4.61
C ASP A 51 -2.38 6.86 4.83
N VAL A 52 -2.41 6.33 6.06
CA VAL A 52 -3.20 5.15 6.39
C VAL A 52 -4.64 5.58 6.67
N THR A 53 -5.45 5.51 5.63
CA THR A 53 -6.87 5.85 5.71
C THR A 53 -7.68 4.72 5.07
N PRO A 54 -8.95 4.57 5.45
CA PRO A 54 -9.81 3.58 4.79
C PRO A 54 -9.90 3.78 3.28
N ARG A 55 -9.79 5.03 2.82
CA ARG A 55 -9.85 5.36 1.40
C ARG A 55 -8.59 4.88 0.66
N ASN A 56 -7.41 5.18 1.20
CA ASN A 56 -6.15 4.81 0.56
C ASN A 56 -5.90 3.32 0.62
N PHE A 57 -6.43 2.64 1.63
CA PHE A 57 -6.26 1.21 1.85
C PHE A 57 -7.52 0.40 1.53
N LYS A 58 -8.41 0.97 0.73
CA LYS A 58 -9.66 0.30 0.38
C LYS A 58 -9.40 -1.00 -0.39
N ASP A 59 -8.53 -0.94 -1.38
CA ASP A 59 -8.17 -2.08 -2.22
C ASP A 59 -6.80 -1.84 -2.85
N LEU A 60 -6.34 -2.80 -3.67
CA LEU A 60 -5.05 -2.67 -4.35
C LEU A 60 -5.00 -1.50 -5.31
N ASP A 61 -6.10 -1.19 -6.00
CA ASP A 61 -6.16 -0.04 -6.89
C ASP A 61 -5.92 1.25 -6.13
N SER A 62 -6.52 1.37 -4.95
CA SER A 62 -6.35 2.56 -4.10
C SER A 62 -4.90 2.68 -3.61
N LEU A 63 -4.28 1.58 -3.21
CA LEU A 63 -2.87 1.57 -2.83
C LEU A 63 -1.99 2.02 -3.99
N ALA A 64 -2.23 1.51 -5.19
CA ALA A 64 -1.47 1.89 -6.37
C ALA A 64 -1.62 3.38 -6.66
N GLU A 65 -2.84 3.93 -6.55
CA GLU A 65 -3.07 5.36 -6.75
C GLU A 65 -2.33 6.20 -5.70
N MET A 66 -2.33 5.76 -4.44
CA MET A 66 -1.58 6.43 -3.38
C MET A 66 -0.09 6.48 -3.72
N ILE A 67 0.48 5.37 -4.17
CA ILE A 67 1.89 5.29 -4.55
C ILE A 67 2.18 6.21 -5.73
N LYS A 68 1.33 6.21 -6.76
CA LYS A 68 1.48 7.08 -7.91
C LYS A 68 1.49 8.55 -7.51
N THR A 69 0.60 8.93 -6.59
CA THR A 69 0.55 10.30 -6.09
C THR A 69 1.84 10.66 -5.35
N LYS A 70 2.36 9.77 -4.52
CA LYS A 70 3.61 10.01 -3.81
C LYS A 70 4.80 10.15 -4.76
N ILE A 71 4.85 9.34 -5.82
CA ILE A 71 5.89 9.42 -6.83
C ILE A 71 5.79 10.76 -7.56
N ALA A 72 4.58 11.16 -7.96
CA ALA A 72 4.36 12.43 -8.64
C ALA A 72 4.77 13.60 -7.77
N ASP A 73 4.44 13.58 -6.47
CA ASP A 73 4.83 14.64 -5.54
C ASP A 73 6.34 14.73 -5.39
N LYS A 74 7.04 13.60 -5.45
CA LYS A 74 8.49 13.55 -5.29
C LYS A 74 9.22 14.05 -6.54
N TYR A 75 8.74 13.66 -7.72
CA TYR A 75 9.45 13.91 -8.99
C TYR A 75 8.75 14.89 -9.92
N GLY A 76 7.50 15.23 -9.64
CA GLY A 76 6.67 16.04 -10.53
C GLY A 76 6.78 17.54 -10.36
N LYS A 77 7.72 18.00 -9.57
CA LYS A 77 7.87 19.44 -9.31
C LYS A 77 8.94 20.06 -10.16
#